data_04ee83cd9fd5456c7083d2fd569bd8ba
#
_entry.id   04ee83cd9fd5456c7083d2fd569bd8ba
#
_cell.length_a   1.000
_cell.length_b   1.000
_cell.length_c   1.000
_cell.angle_alpha   90.00
_cell.angle_beta   90.00
_cell.angle_gamma   90.00
#
_symmetry.space_group_name_H-M   'P 1'
#
loop_
_entity.id
_entity.type
_entity.pdbx_description
1 polymer ?
#
loop_
_entity_poly.entity_id
_entity_poly.type
_entity_poly.pdbx_seq_one_letter_code
_entity_poly.pdbx_strand_id
1 'polypeptide(L)'
;VVRQATEALESYEHSKALEVIESYFWQFCDDYIELVKNRAYGTPDEQGNVPSEKAVKSARTALGLGLDAFARLLAPYLPYASEEVWSWMHAGSGSVHRAAWPVVDPYVEAATGASPELLTWAGKAVEQLRKIKSEAKVSMKTPILSVALSAAAEGVDAIHAALGDIAQAGRVIGKFDLVAKHTAESTAEDAPETEVAVETSELGEPPVKKPKK
;
A
#
# COMPACT_ATOMS: atom_id res chain seq x y z
N VAL A 1 8.30 11.23 4.36
CA VAL A 1 8.92 10.75 5.62
C VAL A 1 10.35 11.28 5.79
N VAL A 2 11.30 11.04 4.85
CA VAL A 2 12.73 11.43 5.00
C VAL A 2 12.89 12.91 5.37
N ARG A 3 12.29 13.83 4.60
CA ARG A 3 12.38 15.26 4.85
C ARG A 3 11.87 15.65 6.24
N GLN A 4 10.67 15.20 6.60
CA GLN A 4 10.04 15.54 7.88
C GLN A 4 10.83 14.96 9.08
N ALA A 5 11.33 13.72 8.95
CA ALA A 5 12.17 13.13 9.98
C ALA A 5 13.50 13.87 10.15
N THR A 6 14.12 14.29 9.04
CA THR A 6 15.35 15.09 9.06
C THR A 6 15.14 16.43 9.76
N GLU A 7 14.10 17.16 9.35
CA GLU A 7 13.75 18.47 9.95
C GLU A 7 13.50 18.36 11.46
N ALA A 8 12.77 17.33 11.89
CA ALA A 8 12.53 17.09 13.31
C ALA A 8 13.81 16.76 14.08
N LEU A 9 14.71 15.92 13.52
CA LEU A 9 15.98 15.60 14.16
C LEU A 9 16.94 16.80 14.22
N GLU A 10 17.01 17.62 13.18
CA GLU A 10 17.79 18.86 13.16
C GLU A 10 17.29 19.86 14.21
N SER A 11 15.98 19.83 14.51
CA SER A 11 15.37 20.61 15.59
C SER A 11 15.46 19.96 16.96
N TYR A 12 16.17 18.81 17.10
CA TYR A 12 16.26 18.02 18.34
C TYR A 12 14.91 17.46 18.84
N GLU A 13 13.89 17.40 17.99
CA GLU A 13 12.57 16.86 18.29
C GLU A 13 12.52 15.34 18.04
N HIS A 14 13.29 14.55 18.80
CA HIS A 14 13.45 13.11 18.56
C HIS A 14 12.13 12.32 18.59
N SER A 15 11.24 12.65 19.51
CA SER A 15 9.92 11.99 19.60
C SER A 15 9.05 12.25 18.37
N LYS A 16 9.07 13.48 17.87
CA LYS A 16 8.35 13.85 16.65
C LYS A 16 8.93 13.17 15.41
N ALA A 17 10.25 13.04 15.34
CA ALA A 17 10.89 12.30 14.27
C ALA A 17 10.44 10.84 14.27
N LEU A 18 10.41 10.18 15.44
CA LEU A 18 9.92 8.80 15.58
C LEU A 18 8.44 8.69 15.18
N GLU A 19 7.58 9.58 15.66
CA GLU A 19 6.14 9.60 15.32
C GLU A 19 5.92 9.67 13.81
N VAL A 20 6.65 10.54 13.12
CA VAL A 20 6.60 10.66 11.65
C VAL A 20 7.06 9.36 10.99
N ILE A 21 8.21 8.81 11.41
CA ILE A 21 8.76 7.58 10.82
C ILE A 21 7.79 6.42 11.04
N GLU A 22 7.26 6.26 12.25
CA GLU A 22 6.34 5.19 12.62
C GLU A 22 5.03 5.26 11.84
N SER A 23 4.44 6.44 11.69
CA SER A 23 3.22 6.64 10.91
C SER A 23 3.38 6.17 9.45
N TYR A 24 4.46 6.58 8.79
CA TYR A 24 4.73 6.15 7.41
C TYR A 24 5.13 4.68 7.31
N PHE A 25 5.81 4.14 8.33
CA PHE A 25 6.16 2.72 8.38
C PHE A 25 4.92 1.83 8.43
N TRP A 26 3.94 2.16 9.27
CA TRP A 26 2.68 1.41 9.34
C TRP A 26 1.87 1.54 8.04
N GLN A 27 1.78 2.72 7.45
CA GLN A 27 1.15 2.89 6.14
C GLN A 27 1.85 2.03 5.06
N PHE A 28 3.17 1.97 5.08
CA PHE A 28 3.92 1.11 4.16
C PHE A 28 3.62 -0.36 4.40
N CYS A 29 3.58 -0.82 5.64
CA CYS A 29 3.35 -2.23 5.98
C CYS A 29 1.90 -2.66 5.74
N ASP A 30 0.93 -1.88 6.22
CA ASP A 30 -0.47 -2.29 6.28
C ASP A 30 -1.20 -2.02 4.95
N ASP A 31 -0.79 -0.97 4.23
CA ASP A 31 -1.42 -0.60 2.97
C ASP A 31 -0.58 -1.03 1.77
N TYR A 32 0.65 -0.50 1.64
CA TYR A 32 1.42 -0.68 0.41
C TYR A 32 1.88 -2.12 0.21
N ILE A 33 2.48 -2.75 1.22
CA ILE A 33 2.93 -4.16 1.12
C ILE A 33 1.76 -5.08 0.82
N GLU A 34 0.66 -4.93 1.54
CA GLU A 34 -0.55 -5.73 1.35
C GLU A 34 -1.14 -5.58 -0.05
N LEU A 35 -1.10 -4.36 -0.60
CA LEU A 35 -1.57 -4.07 -1.94
C LEU A 35 -0.71 -4.77 -3.00
N VAL A 36 0.62 -4.66 -2.92
CA VAL A 36 1.52 -5.09 -3.99
C VAL A 36 2.12 -6.49 -3.82
N LYS A 37 1.93 -7.15 -2.68
CA LYS A 37 2.60 -8.43 -2.36
C LYS A 37 2.40 -9.52 -3.42
N ASN A 38 1.21 -9.69 -3.94
CA ASN A 38 0.93 -10.72 -4.94
C ASN A 38 1.70 -10.44 -6.24
N ARG A 39 1.73 -9.17 -6.67
CA ARG A 39 2.51 -8.72 -7.81
C ARG A 39 4.01 -8.90 -7.56
N ALA A 40 4.51 -8.56 -6.38
CA ALA A 40 5.92 -8.74 -6.01
C ALA A 40 6.36 -10.22 -6.00
N TYR A 41 5.47 -11.12 -5.58
CA TYR A 41 5.72 -12.57 -5.64
C TYR A 41 5.58 -13.14 -7.05
N GLY A 42 4.96 -12.43 -7.99
CA GLY A 42 4.61 -12.96 -9.31
C GLY A 42 3.47 -13.97 -9.24
N THR A 43 2.62 -13.86 -8.22
CA THR A 43 1.49 -14.77 -8.01
C THR A 43 0.43 -14.55 -9.08
N PRO A 44 -0.02 -15.59 -9.80
CA PRO A 44 -1.14 -15.46 -10.71
C PRO A 44 -2.39 -14.97 -10.00
N ASP A 45 -3.22 -14.20 -10.72
CA ASP A 45 -4.55 -13.85 -10.24
C ASP A 45 -5.49 -15.06 -10.26
N GLU A 46 -6.73 -14.88 -9.81
CA GLU A 46 -7.74 -15.96 -9.76
C GLU A 46 -8.15 -16.44 -11.17
N GLN A 47 -7.84 -15.67 -12.22
CA GLN A 47 -8.04 -16.02 -13.62
C GLN A 47 -6.81 -16.72 -14.24
N GLY A 48 -5.73 -16.83 -13.48
CA GLY A 48 -4.47 -17.45 -13.92
C GLY A 48 -3.53 -16.49 -14.68
N ASN A 49 -3.82 -15.20 -14.74
CA ASN A 49 -2.93 -14.21 -15.37
C ASN A 49 -1.72 -13.95 -14.46
N VAL A 50 -0.53 -14.06 -15.01
CA VAL A 50 0.72 -13.81 -14.30
C VAL A 50 1.13 -12.35 -14.49
N PRO A 51 1.53 -11.63 -13.43
CA PRO A 51 2.07 -10.29 -13.58
C PRO A 51 3.27 -10.26 -14.52
N SER A 52 3.37 -9.22 -15.36
CA SER A 52 4.52 -9.06 -16.24
C SER A 52 5.81 -8.93 -15.42
N GLU A 53 6.95 -9.34 -15.99
CA GLU A 53 8.26 -9.21 -15.34
C GLU A 53 8.56 -7.75 -14.95
N LYS A 54 8.16 -6.78 -15.79
CA LYS A 54 8.26 -5.35 -15.50
C LYS A 54 7.46 -4.97 -14.26
N ALA A 55 6.24 -5.47 -14.12
CA ALA A 55 5.37 -5.20 -12.96
C ALA A 55 5.95 -5.81 -11.67
N VAL A 56 6.45 -7.05 -11.74
CA VAL A 56 7.14 -7.70 -10.61
C VAL A 56 8.36 -6.91 -10.19
N LYS A 57 9.21 -6.52 -11.15
CA LYS A 57 10.43 -5.74 -10.88
C LYS A 57 10.10 -4.39 -10.26
N SER A 58 9.09 -3.69 -10.78
CA SER A 58 8.62 -2.40 -10.23
C SER A 58 8.22 -2.54 -8.76
N ALA A 59 7.38 -3.54 -8.42
CA ALA A 59 6.97 -3.78 -7.04
C ALA A 59 8.16 -4.09 -6.12
N ARG A 60 9.05 -4.99 -6.54
CA ARG A 60 10.25 -5.36 -5.76
C ARG A 60 11.21 -4.19 -5.56
N THR A 61 11.40 -3.35 -6.59
CA THR A 61 12.23 -2.15 -6.47
C THR A 61 11.67 -1.18 -5.46
N ALA A 62 10.36 -0.89 -5.50
CA ALA A 62 9.72 0.01 -4.55
C ALA A 62 9.76 -0.53 -3.11
N LEU A 63 9.52 -1.84 -2.93
CA LEU A 63 9.67 -2.50 -1.63
C LEU A 63 11.09 -2.42 -1.09
N GLY A 64 12.09 -2.65 -1.95
CA GLY A 64 13.52 -2.55 -1.59
C GLY A 64 13.91 -1.13 -1.18
N LEU A 65 13.49 -0.11 -1.95
CA LEU A 65 13.74 1.30 -1.62
C LEU A 65 13.08 1.70 -0.29
N GLY A 66 11.84 1.26 -0.05
CA GLY A 66 11.15 1.51 1.20
C GLY A 66 11.87 0.87 2.39
N LEU A 67 12.25 -0.40 2.26
CA LEU A 67 12.95 -1.12 3.32
C LEU A 67 14.33 -0.51 3.62
N ASP A 68 15.09 -0.12 2.59
CA ASP A 68 16.36 0.59 2.74
C ASP A 68 16.20 1.93 3.48
N ALA A 69 15.18 2.71 3.12
CA ALA A 69 14.89 3.97 3.79
C ALA A 69 14.53 3.74 5.27
N PHE A 70 13.61 2.82 5.56
CA PHE A 70 13.18 2.56 6.93
C PHE A 70 14.26 1.94 7.80
N ALA A 71 15.13 1.07 7.25
CA ALA A 71 16.27 0.54 7.99
C ALA A 71 17.18 1.66 8.51
N ARG A 72 17.43 2.69 7.69
CA ARG A 72 18.27 3.85 8.07
C ARG A 72 17.53 4.83 8.99
N LEU A 73 16.25 5.12 8.71
CA LEU A 73 15.43 6.02 9.53
C LEU A 73 15.19 5.48 10.94
N LEU A 74 15.02 4.17 11.07
CA LEU A 74 14.77 3.51 12.36
C LEU A 74 16.04 3.11 13.12
N ALA A 75 17.22 3.16 12.49
CA ALA A 75 18.48 2.77 13.13
C ALA A 75 18.77 3.49 14.47
N PRO A 76 18.46 4.79 14.66
CA PRO A 76 18.63 5.46 15.95
C PRO A 76 17.70 4.94 17.05
N TYR A 77 16.55 4.37 16.70
CA TYR A 77 15.49 3.94 17.63
C TYR A 77 15.47 2.42 17.83
N LEU A 78 15.72 1.65 16.78
CA LEU A 78 15.71 0.19 16.75
C LEU A 78 17.06 -0.35 16.25
N PRO A 79 18.18 -0.09 16.98
CA PRO A 79 19.53 -0.33 16.47
C PRO A 79 19.78 -1.78 16.04
N TYR A 80 19.34 -2.75 16.84
CA TYR A 80 19.58 -4.16 16.55
C TYR A 80 18.73 -4.68 15.40
N ALA A 81 17.44 -4.33 15.36
CA ALA A 81 16.54 -4.76 14.28
C ALA A 81 16.96 -4.15 12.94
N SER A 82 17.31 -2.87 12.94
CA SER A 82 17.78 -2.17 11.74
C SER A 82 19.09 -2.75 11.21
N GLU A 83 20.03 -3.09 12.11
CA GLU A 83 21.29 -3.72 11.74
C GLU A 83 21.09 -5.11 11.13
N GLU A 84 20.22 -5.92 11.73
CA GLU A 84 19.91 -7.26 11.23
C GLU A 84 19.30 -7.20 9.83
N VAL A 85 18.27 -6.37 9.62
CA VAL A 85 17.64 -6.17 8.31
C VAL A 85 18.63 -5.62 7.28
N TRP A 86 19.46 -4.67 7.69
CA TRP A 86 20.50 -4.10 6.85
C TRP A 86 21.50 -5.16 6.38
N SER A 87 21.91 -6.06 7.26
CA SER A 87 22.85 -7.13 6.95
C SER A 87 22.32 -8.08 5.85
N TRP A 88 21.02 -8.30 5.80
CA TRP A 88 20.39 -9.12 4.75
C TRP A 88 20.38 -8.43 3.39
N MET A 89 20.19 -7.12 3.37
CA MET A 89 20.10 -6.33 2.13
C MET A 89 21.47 -5.93 1.58
N HIS A 90 22.42 -5.66 2.47
CA HIS A 90 23.72 -5.05 2.17
C HIS A 90 24.87 -5.90 2.68
N ALA A 91 24.83 -7.21 2.42
CA ALA A 91 25.87 -8.14 2.85
C ALA A 91 27.28 -7.65 2.46
N GLY A 92 28.15 -7.47 3.44
CA GLY A 92 29.53 -7.00 3.24
C GLY A 92 29.69 -5.48 3.10
N SER A 93 28.61 -4.69 3.17
CA SER A 93 28.68 -3.21 3.04
C SER A 93 28.87 -2.47 4.38
N GLY A 94 29.10 -3.20 5.46
CA GLY A 94 29.25 -2.62 6.80
C GLY A 94 27.91 -2.40 7.51
N SER A 95 27.96 -1.69 8.64
CA SER A 95 26.82 -1.46 9.52
C SER A 95 25.92 -0.32 9.05
N VAL A 96 24.60 -0.44 9.28
CA VAL A 96 23.62 0.65 9.04
C VAL A 96 23.97 1.91 9.83
N HIS A 97 24.59 1.77 11.01
CA HIS A 97 24.99 2.90 11.86
C HIS A 97 26.17 3.70 11.31
N ARG A 98 26.79 3.22 10.25
CA ARG A 98 27.85 3.91 9.50
C ARG A 98 27.39 4.31 8.09
N ALA A 99 26.21 3.90 7.68
CA ALA A 99 25.62 4.30 6.42
C ALA A 99 25.19 5.78 6.46
N ALA A 100 25.19 6.43 5.31
CA ALA A 100 24.70 7.80 5.21
C ALA A 100 23.20 7.86 5.54
N TRP A 101 22.79 8.95 6.21
CA TRP A 101 21.37 9.24 6.37
C TRP A 101 20.65 9.29 5.01
N PRO A 102 19.40 8.80 4.88
CA PRO A 102 18.73 8.79 3.60
C PRO A 102 18.47 10.21 3.09
N VAL A 103 18.68 10.43 1.79
CA VAL A 103 18.39 11.69 1.12
C VAL A 103 17.17 11.51 0.20
N VAL A 104 16.46 12.61 -0.08
CA VAL A 104 15.16 12.56 -0.77
C VAL A 104 15.29 12.28 -2.27
N ASP A 105 16.31 12.83 -2.91
CA ASP A 105 16.41 12.89 -4.38
C ASP A 105 16.32 11.52 -5.08
N PRO A 106 17.02 10.45 -4.64
CA PRO A 106 16.91 9.15 -5.28
C PRO A 106 15.49 8.56 -5.24
N TYR A 107 14.72 8.85 -4.19
CA TYR A 107 13.33 8.37 -4.07
C TYR A 107 12.40 9.15 -4.99
N VAL A 108 12.60 10.46 -5.12
CA VAL A 108 11.83 11.32 -6.03
C VAL A 108 12.12 10.92 -7.48
N GLU A 109 13.38 10.68 -7.82
CA GLU A 109 13.77 10.22 -9.16
C GLU A 109 13.13 8.86 -9.51
N ALA A 110 13.17 7.91 -8.56
CA ALA A 110 12.55 6.60 -8.73
C ALA A 110 11.01 6.67 -8.85
N ALA A 111 10.40 7.69 -8.28
CA ALA A 111 8.95 7.93 -8.31
C ALA A 111 8.49 8.82 -9.48
N THR A 112 9.40 9.16 -10.42
CA THR A 112 9.04 10.00 -11.57
C THR A 112 7.87 9.40 -12.36
N GLY A 113 6.81 10.20 -12.52
CA GLY A 113 5.57 9.77 -13.19
C GLY A 113 4.60 8.96 -12.30
N ALA A 114 4.91 8.73 -11.03
CA ALA A 114 3.97 8.15 -10.07
C ALA A 114 3.07 9.23 -9.47
N SER A 115 1.80 8.88 -9.21
CA SER A 115 0.89 9.72 -8.44
C SER A 115 0.90 9.29 -6.98
N PRO A 116 1.24 10.17 -6.02
CA PRO A 116 1.19 9.84 -4.59
C PRO A 116 -0.25 9.56 -4.11
N GLU A 117 -1.25 10.11 -4.78
CA GLU A 117 -2.66 9.93 -4.46
C GLU A 117 -3.17 8.52 -4.81
N LEU A 118 -2.50 7.84 -5.73
CA LEU A 118 -2.86 6.49 -6.16
C LEU A 118 -2.94 5.51 -4.98
N LEU A 119 -1.97 5.56 -4.06
CA LEU A 119 -1.96 4.71 -2.87
C LEU A 119 -3.13 5.02 -1.95
N THR A 120 -3.49 6.29 -1.78
CA THR A 120 -4.62 6.73 -0.96
C THR A 120 -5.93 6.17 -1.52
N TRP A 121 -6.18 6.33 -2.82
CA TRP A 121 -7.39 5.80 -3.48
C TRP A 121 -7.44 4.28 -3.47
N ALA A 122 -6.31 3.61 -3.74
CA ALA A 122 -6.22 2.16 -3.71
C ALA A 122 -6.45 1.61 -2.28
N GLY A 123 -5.89 2.26 -1.26
CA GLY A 123 -6.10 1.92 0.15
C GLY A 123 -7.57 2.03 0.54
N LYS A 124 -8.24 3.13 0.18
CA LYS A 124 -9.69 3.32 0.40
C LYS A 124 -10.53 2.26 -0.31
N ALA A 125 -10.19 1.91 -1.54
CA ALA A 125 -10.88 0.83 -2.24
C ALA A 125 -10.73 -0.52 -1.51
N VAL A 126 -9.53 -0.89 -1.09
CA VAL A 126 -9.28 -2.12 -0.32
C VAL A 126 -10.00 -2.09 1.03
N GLU A 127 -10.03 -0.94 1.71
CA GLU A 127 -10.79 -0.76 2.96
C GLU A 127 -12.28 -1.09 2.76
N GLN A 128 -12.90 -0.59 1.69
CA GLN A 128 -14.30 -0.90 1.37
C GLN A 128 -14.51 -2.38 1.08
N LEU A 129 -13.60 -3.03 0.34
CA LEU A 129 -13.67 -4.47 0.09
C LEU A 129 -13.56 -5.30 1.38
N ARG A 130 -12.74 -4.86 2.34
CA ARG A 130 -12.64 -5.48 3.67
C ARG A 130 -13.89 -5.24 4.51
N LYS A 131 -14.47 -4.04 4.43
CA LYS A 131 -15.70 -3.65 5.13
C LYS A 131 -16.88 -4.52 4.74
N ILE A 132 -17.10 -4.77 3.44
CA ILE A 132 -18.12 -5.71 2.94
C ILE A 132 -18.04 -7.06 3.67
N LYS A 133 -16.83 -7.63 3.77
CA LYS A 133 -16.61 -8.94 4.41
C LYS A 133 -16.83 -8.90 5.92
N SER A 134 -16.42 -7.80 6.54
CA SER A 134 -16.61 -7.59 7.99
C SER A 134 -18.08 -7.47 8.34
N GLU A 135 -18.85 -6.69 7.61
CA GLU A 135 -20.29 -6.51 7.80
C GLU A 135 -21.07 -7.81 7.57
N ALA A 136 -20.69 -8.58 6.56
CA ALA A 136 -21.24 -9.91 6.30
C ALA A 136 -20.74 -10.97 7.31
N LYS A 137 -19.84 -10.62 8.24
CA LYS A 137 -19.24 -11.52 9.24
C LYS A 137 -18.60 -12.77 8.64
N VAL A 138 -18.02 -12.65 7.46
CA VAL A 138 -17.30 -13.72 6.77
C VAL A 138 -15.78 -13.57 6.89
N SER A 139 -15.05 -14.61 6.51
CA SER A 139 -13.58 -14.59 6.49
C SER A 139 -13.07 -13.57 5.49
N MET A 140 -11.95 -12.87 5.80
CA MET A 140 -11.25 -12.03 4.82
C MET A 140 -10.79 -12.81 3.58
N LYS A 141 -10.71 -14.15 3.67
CA LYS A 141 -10.40 -15.06 2.54
C LYS A 141 -11.61 -15.38 1.66
N THR A 142 -12.81 -14.98 2.05
CA THR A 142 -14.01 -15.17 1.22
C THR A 142 -13.85 -14.38 -0.08
N PRO A 143 -14.06 -15.01 -1.24
CA PRO A 143 -13.98 -14.30 -2.52
C PRO A 143 -15.17 -13.34 -2.67
N ILE A 144 -14.97 -12.26 -3.42
CA ILE A 144 -16.01 -11.36 -3.89
C ILE A 144 -16.29 -11.72 -5.35
N LEU A 145 -17.53 -12.12 -5.66
CA LEU A 145 -17.92 -12.53 -7.01
C LEU A 145 -18.20 -11.33 -7.91
N SER A 146 -18.79 -10.29 -7.35
CA SER A 146 -18.98 -9.03 -8.06
C SER A 146 -18.95 -7.86 -7.06
N VAL A 147 -18.45 -6.72 -7.51
CA VAL A 147 -18.47 -5.47 -6.75
C VAL A 147 -18.53 -4.29 -7.70
N ALA A 148 -19.32 -3.29 -7.33
CA ALA A 148 -19.28 -1.97 -7.94
C ALA A 148 -18.88 -0.95 -6.87
N LEU A 149 -17.80 -0.23 -7.12
CA LEU A 149 -17.34 0.88 -6.29
C LEU A 149 -17.61 2.20 -7.01
N SER A 150 -17.92 3.23 -6.25
CA SER A 150 -18.03 4.60 -6.76
C SER A 150 -17.00 5.51 -6.07
N ALA A 151 -16.45 6.45 -6.84
CA ALA A 151 -15.51 7.45 -6.37
C ALA A 151 -15.63 8.73 -7.21
N ALA A 152 -14.99 9.81 -6.78
CA ALA A 152 -14.79 10.98 -7.63
C ALA A 152 -14.01 10.59 -8.90
N ALA A 153 -14.13 11.36 -9.98
CA ALA A 153 -13.51 11.03 -11.27
C ALA A 153 -11.99 10.74 -11.15
N GLU A 154 -11.26 11.55 -10.39
CA GLU A 154 -9.82 11.36 -10.11
C GLU A 154 -9.55 10.04 -9.40
N GLY A 155 -10.43 9.65 -8.47
CA GLY A 155 -10.33 8.38 -7.76
C GLY A 155 -10.63 7.18 -8.64
N VAL A 156 -11.55 7.30 -9.60
CA VAL A 156 -11.83 6.25 -10.57
C VAL A 156 -10.58 5.95 -11.41
N ASP A 157 -9.90 6.97 -11.92
CA ASP A 157 -8.68 6.80 -12.70
C ASP A 157 -7.55 6.16 -11.86
N ALA A 158 -7.38 6.61 -10.62
CA ALA A 158 -6.38 6.06 -9.70
C ALA A 158 -6.67 4.59 -9.34
N ILE A 159 -7.92 4.26 -9.01
CA ILE A 159 -8.35 2.89 -8.71
C ILE A 159 -8.18 2.00 -9.94
N HIS A 160 -8.51 2.51 -11.13
CA HIS A 160 -8.36 1.78 -12.38
C HIS A 160 -6.88 1.45 -12.66
N ALA A 161 -5.97 2.39 -12.41
CA ALA A 161 -4.53 2.17 -12.56
C ALA A 161 -3.97 1.08 -11.62
N ALA A 162 -4.58 0.88 -10.44
CA ALA A 162 -4.19 -0.12 -9.45
C ALA A 162 -5.15 -1.33 -9.39
N LEU A 163 -6.07 -1.46 -10.34
CA LEU A 163 -7.19 -2.41 -10.29
C LEU A 163 -6.75 -3.85 -10.02
N GLY A 164 -5.69 -4.31 -10.68
CA GLY A 164 -5.18 -5.66 -10.50
C GLY A 164 -4.69 -5.93 -9.07
N ASP A 165 -3.96 -5.00 -8.48
CA ASP A 165 -3.48 -5.10 -7.10
C ASP A 165 -4.67 -5.05 -6.10
N ILE A 166 -5.62 -4.14 -6.32
CA ILE A 166 -6.82 -3.99 -5.49
C ILE A 166 -7.70 -5.26 -5.56
N ALA A 167 -7.94 -5.78 -6.75
CA ALA A 167 -8.73 -6.99 -6.94
C ALA A 167 -8.10 -8.19 -6.23
N GLN A 168 -6.77 -8.35 -6.33
CA GLN A 168 -6.05 -9.42 -5.64
C GLN A 168 -6.06 -9.22 -4.11
N ALA A 169 -5.81 -8.01 -3.61
CA ALA A 169 -5.83 -7.71 -2.19
C ALA A 169 -7.23 -7.92 -1.57
N GLY A 170 -8.27 -7.53 -2.32
CA GLY A 170 -9.67 -7.71 -1.94
C GLY A 170 -10.22 -9.11 -2.23
N ARG A 171 -9.48 -9.96 -2.98
CA ARG A 171 -9.97 -11.24 -3.51
C ARG A 171 -11.27 -11.11 -4.31
N VAL A 172 -11.28 -10.17 -5.25
CA VAL A 172 -12.34 -10.04 -6.23
C VAL A 172 -12.03 -10.98 -7.40
N ILE A 173 -12.86 -12.01 -7.59
CA ILE A 173 -12.63 -13.07 -8.58
C ILE A 173 -13.52 -12.93 -9.82
N GLY A 174 -14.47 -12.03 -9.79
CA GLY A 174 -15.42 -11.81 -10.87
C GLY A 174 -15.47 -10.36 -11.33
N LYS A 175 -16.65 -9.80 -11.43
CA LYS A 175 -16.86 -8.47 -11.99
C LYS A 175 -16.45 -7.37 -11.01
N PHE A 176 -15.66 -6.40 -11.50
CA PHE A 176 -15.26 -5.22 -10.75
C PHE A 176 -15.65 -3.98 -11.57
N ASP A 177 -16.69 -3.30 -11.16
CA ASP A 177 -17.19 -2.08 -11.82
C ASP A 177 -16.75 -0.85 -11.05
N LEU A 178 -16.41 0.20 -11.77
CA LEU A 178 -16.10 1.53 -11.23
C LEU A 178 -17.06 2.54 -11.80
N VAL A 179 -17.70 3.31 -10.93
CA VAL A 179 -18.67 4.35 -11.29
C VAL A 179 -18.17 5.70 -10.81
N ALA A 180 -18.06 6.66 -11.70
CA ALA A 180 -17.76 8.02 -11.31
C ALA A 180 -18.99 8.64 -10.62
N LYS A 181 -18.82 9.11 -9.37
CA LYS A 181 -19.81 9.98 -8.74
C LYS A 181 -19.70 11.37 -9.36
N HIS A 182 -20.78 11.87 -9.94
CA HIS A 182 -20.90 13.30 -10.19
C HIS A 182 -21.04 13.99 -8.82
N THR A 183 -20.01 14.71 -8.42
CA THR A 183 -20.15 15.71 -7.35
C THR A 183 -21.08 16.79 -7.87
N ALA A 184 -22.34 16.79 -7.42
CA ALA A 184 -23.18 17.97 -7.50
C ALA A 184 -22.44 19.07 -6.71
N GLU A 185 -22.21 20.21 -7.35
CA GLU A 185 -21.58 21.44 -6.87
C GLU A 185 -21.40 21.51 -5.35
N SER A 186 -20.26 21.08 -4.82
CA SER A 186 -19.87 21.38 -3.45
C SER A 186 -19.27 22.78 -3.45
N THR A 187 -19.85 23.67 -2.66
CA THR A 187 -19.33 25.00 -2.35
C THR A 187 -17.91 24.89 -1.77
N ALA A 188 -17.06 25.81 -2.17
CA ALA A 188 -15.60 25.81 -2.06
C ALA A 188 -14.96 25.79 -0.64
N GLU A 189 -15.58 25.19 0.37
CA GLU A 189 -15.05 25.08 1.73
C GLU A 189 -14.78 23.63 2.19
N ASP A 190 -15.30 22.62 1.50
CA ASP A 190 -14.97 21.23 1.78
C ASP A 190 -13.98 20.71 0.71
N ALA A 191 -12.74 20.45 1.12
CA ALA A 191 -11.79 19.71 0.30
C ALA A 191 -12.47 18.41 -0.15
N PRO A 192 -12.30 17.96 -1.42
CA PRO A 192 -12.94 16.74 -1.88
C PRO A 192 -12.48 15.58 -1.00
N GLU A 193 -13.37 15.10 -0.16
CA GLU A 193 -13.12 13.91 0.64
C GLU A 193 -12.81 12.78 -0.33
N THR A 194 -11.67 12.11 -0.09
CA THR A 194 -11.25 10.92 -0.82
C THR A 194 -12.20 9.77 -0.43
N GLU A 195 -13.45 9.86 -0.87
CA GLU A 195 -14.48 8.90 -0.53
C GLU A 195 -14.64 7.85 -1.62
N VAL A 196 -14.52 6.58 -1.23
CA VAL A 196 -14.87 5.42 -2.04
C VAL A 196 -16.08 4.76 -1.39
N ALA A 197 -17.14 4.53 -2.13
CA ALA A 197 -18.33 3.86 -1.61
C ALA A 197 -18.63 2.57 -2.38
N VAL A 198 -19.32 1.66 -1.73
CA VAL A 198 -19.80 0.41 -2.34
C VAL A 198 -21.22 0.62 -2.83
N GLU A 199 -21.45 0.42 -4.11
CA GLU A 199 -22.79 0.49 -4.72
C GLU A 199 -23.49 -0.87 -4.68
N THR A 200 -22.76 -1.93 -5.05
CA THR A 200 -23.25 -3.30 -5.01
C THR A 200 -22.13 -4.27 -4.71
N SER A 201 -22.44 -5.40 -4.06
CA SER A 201 -21.47 -6.48 -3.87
C SER A 201 -22.16 -7.83 -3.74
N GLU A 202 -21.47 -8.87 -4.22
CA GLU A 202 -21.88 -10.27 -4.09
C GLU A 202 -20.69 -11.09 -3.57
N LEU A 203 -20.91 -11.80 -2.47
CA LEU A 203 -19.90 -12.66 -1.86
C LEU A 203 -20.07 -14.12 -2.31
N GLY A 204 -18.94 -14.78 -2.49
CA GLY A 204 -18.90 -16.23 -2.72
C GLY A 204 -18.93 -17.02 -1.43
N GLU A 205 -18.81 -18.33 -1.55
CA GLU A 205 -18.74 -19.22 -0.40
C GLU A 205 -17.39 -19.05 0.35
N PRO A 206 -17.42 -19.00 1.69
CA PRO A 206 -16.19 -18.96 2.47
C PRO A 206 -15.37 -20.24 2.25
N PRO A 207 -14.02 -20.16 2.25
CA PRO A 207 -13.19 -21.33 2.05
C PRO A 207 -13.40 -22.34 3.17
N VAL A 208 -13.64 -23.59 2.81
CA VAL A 208 -13.80 -24.71 3.74
C VAL A 208 -12.54 -24.84 4.59
N LYS A 209 -12.68 -24.79 5.92
CA LYS A 209 -11.56 -25.04 6.85
C LYS A 209 -11.09 -26.47 6.65
N LYS A 210 -9.88 -26.68 6.11
CA LYS A 210 -9.25 -28.00 6.11
C LYS A 210 -9.11 -28.45 7.58
N PRO A 211 -9.50 -29.70 7.91
CA PRO A 211 -9.29 -30.22 9.26
C PRO A 211 -7.80 -30.15 9.59
N LYS A 212 -7.48 -29.65 10.78
CA LYS A 212 -6.10 -29.66 11.28
C LYS A 212 -5.67 -31.13 11.39
N LYS A 213 -4.64 -31.51 10.62
CA LYS A 213 -3.92 -32.77 10.80
C LYS A 213 -3.09 -32.69 12.07
#